data_429bd99f3641f12a95f4416c3b8c90f2
#
_entry.id   429bd99f3641f12a95f4416c3b8c90f2
#
_cell.length_a   1.000
_cell.length_b   1.000
_cell.length_c   1.000
_cell.angle_alpha   90.00
_cell.angle_beta   90.00
_cell.angle_gamma   90.00
#
_symmetry.space_group_name_H-M   'P 1'
#
loop_
_entity.id
_entity.type
_entity.pdbx_description
1 polymer ?
#
loop_
_entity_poly.entity_id
_entity_poly.type
_entity_poly.pdbx_seq_one_letter_code
_entity_poly.pdbx_strand_id
1 'polypeptide(L)'
;ELGPLPKLWSDIDPSLPNYPIKIMTPPATSGTRDAWNDLVMKKGCPEEIIKEKGKKACYLLREDGPVIEVGENDTLLINKMGGDKELFAIFGFSYLDSSRDKVQAAKIEGSEISLDSIQSYDYPIARPLFIYFKREHMDVVPGLEKFMKSYISKKAMGPRGYLMDLGLVPLDKATFNEMVKRTKIK
;
A
#
# COMPACT_ATOMS: atom_id res chain seq x y z
N GLU A 1 3.73 20.99 -24.28
CA GLU A 1 2.95 19.78 -24.61
C GLU A 1 3.77 18.56 -24.18
N LEU A 2 3.19 17.71 -23.35
CA LEU A 2 3.77 16.40 -23.08
C LEU A 2 3.72 15.61 -24.40
N GLY A 3 4.82 14.97 -24.79
CA GLY A 3 4.87 14.10 -25.97
C GLY A 3 3.85 12.97 -25.90
N PRO A 4 3.79 12.10 -26.94
CA PRO A 4 2.87 10.96 -26.96
C PRO A 4 3.11 10.08 -25.71
N LEU A 5 2.02 9.67 -25.06
CA LEU A 5 2.11 8.81 -23.88
C LEU A 5 2.72 7.44 -24.25
N PRO A 6 3.67 6.89 -23.46
CA PRO A 6 4.28 5.60 -23.73
C PRO A 6 3.22 4.50 -23.74
N LYS A 7 3.32 3.57 -24.68
CA LYS A 7 2.41 2.41 -24.82
C LYS A 7 3.08 1.11 -24.39
N LEU A 8 4.38 1.03 -24.54
CA LEU A 8 5.21 -0.11 -24.17
C LEU A 8 6.11 0.28 -23.00
N TRP A 9 6.53 -0.69 -22.20
CA TRP A 9 7.52 -0.45 -21.15
C TRP A 9 8.87 0.04 -21.74
N SER A 10 9.26 -0.48 -22.92
CA SER A 10 10.44 -0.04 -23.64
C SER A 10 10.37 1.41 -24.16
N ASP A 11 9.18 2.01 -24.25
CA ASP A 11 9.04 3.44 -24.58
C ASP A 11 9.44 4.33 -23.38
N ILE A 12 9.40 3.79 -22.17
CA ILE A 12 9.82 4.48 -20.94
C ILE A 12 11.33 4.34 -20.77
N ASP A 13 11.84 3.11 -20.89
CA ASP A 13 13.27 2.80 -20.83
C ASP A 13 13.58 1.62 -21.78
N PRO A 14 14.50 1.79 -22.74
CA PRO A 14 14.85 0.75 -23.71
C PRO A 14 15.38 -0.56 -23.09
N SER A 15 15.82 -0.55 -21.82
CA SER A 15 16.23 -1.75 -21.10
C SER A 15 15.06 -2.60 -20.59
N LEU A 16 13.83 -2.05 -20.58
CA LEU A 16 12.62 -2.74 -20.17
C LEU A 16 12.06 -3.60 -21.30
N PRO A 17 11.25 -4.63 -20.95
CA PRO A 17 10.63 -5.50 -21.96
C PRO A 17 9.74 -4.73 -22.93
N ASN A 18 9.71 -5.19 -24.18
CA ASN A 18 8.85 -4.62 -25.24
C ASN A 18 7.41 -5.18 -25.12
N TYR A 19 6.80 -5.02 -23.95
CA TYR A 19 5.43 -5.43 -23.65
C TYR A 19 4.53 -4.22 -23.50
N PRO A 20 3.23 -4.35 -23.82
CA PRO A 20 2.25 -3.30 -23.54
C PRO A 20 2.19 -2.94 -22.06
N ILE A 21 2.06 -1.66 -21.76
CA ILE A 21 1.80 -1.21 -20.40
C ILE A 21 0.37 -1.61 -20.04
N LYS A 22 0.23 -2.46 -19.03
CA LYS A 22 -1.05 -2.89 -18.45
C LYS A 22 -0.96 -2.79 -16.94
N ILE A 23 -1.72 -1.90 -16.34
CA ILE A 23 -1.68 -1.64 -14.89
C ILE A 23 -3.10 -1.68 -14.33
N MET A 24 -3.31 -2.46 -13.27
CA MET A 24 -4.51 -2.40 -12.45
C MET A 24 -4.23 -1.63 -11.17
N THR A 25 -5.11 -0.70 -10.87
CA THR A 25 -5.01 0.15 -9.68
C THR A 25 -6.31 0.09 -8.87
N PRO A 26 -6.24 0.17 -7.53
CA PRO A 26 -7.43 0.29 -6.70
C PRO A 26 -8.21 1.58 -7.02
N PRO A 27 -9.51 1.64 -6.66
CA PRO A 27 -10.34 2.82 -6.90
C PRO A 27 -9.88 4.02 -6.08
N ALA A 28 -10.32 5.21 -6.48
CA ALA A 28 -9.96 6.47 -5.81
C ALA A 28 -10.37 6.52 -4.33
N THR A 29 -11.30 5.69 -3.89
CA THR A 29 -11.73 5.56 -2.48
C THR A 29 -10.81 4.67 -1.63
N SER A 30 -9.87 3.95 -2.25
CA SER A 30 -8.98 3.01 -1.58
C SER A 30 -7.84 3.70 -0.83
N GLY A 31 -7.59 3.28 0.40
CA GLY A 31 -6.40 3.71 1.15
C GLY A 31 -5.08 3.23 0.53
N THR A 32 -5.09 2.12 -0.23
CA THR A 32 -3.94 1.66 -1.02
C THR A 32 -3.66 2.63 -2.17
N ARG A 33 -4.72 3.13 -2.83
CA ARG A 33 -4.58 4.15 -3.87
C ARG A 33 -4.05 5.47 -3.31
N ASP A 34 -4.50 5.91 -2.15
CA ASP A 34 -3.98 7.11 -1.49
C ASP A 34 -2.49 6.99 -1.17
N ALA A 35 -2.07 5.81 -0.66
CA ALA A 35 -0.66 5.55 -0.41
C ALA A 35 0.17 5.61 -1.70
N TRP A 36 -0.30 5.00 -2.76
CA TRP A 36 0.35 5.05 -4.07
C TRP A 36 0.48 6.50 -4.58
N ASN A 37 -0.59 7.26 -4.49
CA ASN A 37 -0.60 8.66 -4.89
C ASN A 37 0.45 9.49 -4.14
N ASP A 38 0.53 9.36 -2.83
CA ASP A 38 1.46 10.17 -2.03
C ASP A 38 2.91 9.64 -2.08
N LEU A 39 3.13 8.33 -2.13
CA LEU A 39 4.46 7.74 -2.05
C LEU A 39 5.14 7.56 -3.41
N VAL A 40 4.37 7.44 -4.49
CA VAL A 40 4.89 7.20 -5.85
C VAL A 40 4.53 8.34 -6.79
N MET A 41 3.25 8.53 -7.07
CA MET A 41 2.80 9.50 -8.09
C MET A 41 3.28 10.93 -7.80
N LYS A 42 3.17 11.37 -6.56
CA LYS A 42 3.64 12.69 -6.14
C LYS A 42 5.17 12.81 -6.22
N LYS A 43 5.92 11.77 -5.88
CA LYS A 43 7.39 11.81 -5.94
C LYS A 43 7.91 11.90 -7.38
N GLY A 44 7.23 11.24 -8.32
CA GLY A 44 7.58 11.28 -9.74
C GLY A 44 7.00 12.49 -10.49
N CYS A 45 6.23 13.34 -9.83
CA CYS A 45 5.58 14.48 -10.47
C CYS A 45 6.53 15.68 -10.60
N PRO A 46 6.60 16.35 -11.76
CA PRO A 46 7.38 17.58 -11.91
C PRO A 46 6.95 18.66 -10.91
N GLU A 47 7.93 19.30 -10.29
CA GLU A 47 7.64 20.36 -9.29
C GLU A 47 6.81 21.52 -9.86
N GLU A 48 6.98 21.84 -11.12
CA GLU A 48 6.23 22.88 -11.82
C GLU A 48 4.74 22.58 -11.81
N ILE A 49 4.36 21.33 -12.07
CA ILE A 49 2.96 20.88 -12.03
C ILE A 49 2.40 21.00 -10.61
N ILE A 50 3.19 20.63 -9.60
CA ILE A 50 2.76 20.72 -8.20
C ILE A 50 2.55 22.19 -7.80
N LYS A 51 3.44 23.09 -8.23
CA LYS A 51 3.36 24.53 -7.94
C LYS A 51 2.18 25.20 -8.66
N GLU A 52 1.95 24.85 -9.92
CA GLU A 52 0.92 25.48 -10.76
C GLU A 52 -0.49 24.94 -10.49
N LYS A 53 -0.63 23.60 -10.39
CA LYS A 53 -1.93 22.90 -10.35
C LYS A 53 -2.22 22.17 -9.05
N GLY A 54 -1.25 22.17 -8.13
CA GLY A 54 -1.34 21.46 -6.87
C GLY A 54 -1.10 19.94 -7.01
N LYS A 55 -0.82 19.28 -5.88
CA LYS A 55 -0.43 17.86 -5.85
C LYS A 55 -1.48 16.91 -6.44
N LYS A 56 -2.77 17.28 -6.43
CA LYS A 56 -3.85 16.43 -6.98
C LYS A 56 -3.75 16.24 -8.48
N ALA A 57 -3.13 17.17 -9.21
CA ALA A 57 -2.91 17.00 -10.64
C ALA A 57 -1.97 15.83 -10.96
N CYS A 58 -1.09 15.46 -10.02
CA CYS A 58 -0.20 14.31 -10.14
C CYS A 58 -0.89 12.96 -9.90
N TYR A 59 -2.11 12.95 -9.38
CA TYR A 59 -2.85 11.73 -9.04
C TYR A 59 -3.80 11.27 -10.16
N LEU A 60 -3.89 12.06 -11.22
CA LEU A 60 -4.72 11.72 -12.36
C LEU A 60 -4.18 10.49 -13.08
N LEU A 61 -5.05 9.54 -13.35
CA LEU A 61 -4.72 8.40 -14.20
C LEU A 61 -4.87 8.78 -15.67
N ARG A 62 -4.07 8.13 -16.50
CA ARG A 62 -4.27 8.17 -17.95
C ARG A 62 -5.53 7.38 -18.32
N GLU A 63 -6.29 7.90 -19.29
CA GLU A 63 -7.59 7.32 -19.71
C GLU A 63 -7.53 6.66 -21.10
N ASP A 64 -6.34 6.53 -21.70
CA ASP A 64 -6.12 5.96 -23.02
C ASP A 64 -5.97 4.42 -23.02
N GLY A 65 -6.31 3.74 -21.92
CA GLY A 65 -6.51 2.31 -21.81
C GLY A 65 -5.48 1.49 -21.03
N PRO A 66 -4.17 1.85 -20.93
CA PRO A 66 -3.18 1.04 -20.23
C PRO A 66 -3.39 0.92 -18.71
N VAL A 67 -4.06 1.87 -18.09
CA VAL A 67 -4.35 1.86 -16.65
C VAL A 67 -5.84 1.63 -16.43
N ILE A 68 -6.15 0.58 -15.66
CA ILE A 68 -7.53 0.18 -15.39
C ILE A 68 -7.77 0.30 -13.88
N GLU A 69 -8.74 1.13 -13.50
CA GLU A 69 -9.23 1.17 -12.14
C GLU A 69 -10.12 -0.06 -11.89
N VAL A 70 -9.82 -0.81 -10.83
CA VAL A 70 -10.55 -2.03 -10.45
C VAL A 70 -11.14 -1.86 -9.06
N GLY A 71 -12.10 -2.73 -8.68
CA GLY A 71 -12.66 -2.74 -7.33
C GLY A 71 -11.63 -3.18 -6.28
N GLU A 72 -11.98 -3.05 -5.00
CA GLU A 72 -11.12 -3.37 -3.84
C GLU A 72 -10.98 -4.89 -3.56
N ASN A 73 -11.29 -5.75 -4.51
CA ASN A 73 -11.17 -7.20 -4.37
C ASN A 73 -9.78 -7.67 -4.85
N ASP A 74 -8.80 -7.63 -3.96
CA ASP A 74 -7.43 -8.02 -4.26
C ASP A 74 -7.31 -9.51 -4.68
N THR A 75 -8.18 -10.39 -4.19
CA THR A 75 -8.21 -11.80 -4.59
C THR A 75 -8.58 -11.95 -6.07
N LEU A 76 -9.58 -11.21 -6.53
CA LEU A 76 -9.97 -11.21 -7.95
C LEU A 76 -8.85 -10.64 -8.82
N LEU A 77 -8.17 -9.61 -8.35
CA LEU A 77 -7.05 -8.98 -9.03
C LEU A 77 -5.88 -9.97 -9.19
N ILE A 78 -5.50 -10.69 -8.14
CA ILE A 78 -4.46 -11.72 -8.18
C ILE A 78 -4.81 -12.86 -9.16
N ASN A 79 -6.06 -13.30 -9.18
CA ASN A 79 -6.50 -14.33 -10.12
C ASN A 79 -6.39 -13.86 -11.58
N LYS A 80 -6.66 -12.58 -11.88
CA LYS A 80 -6.45 -12.00 -13.21
C LYS A 80 -4.96 -11.95 -13.57
N MET A 81 -4.09 -11.57 -12.64
CA MET A 81 -2.63 -11.56 -12.85
C MET A 81 -2.09 -12.96 -13.13
N GLY A 82 -2.61 -13.99 -12.48
CA GLY A 82 -2.21 -15.39 -12.73
C GLY A 82 -2.46 -15.85 -14.18
N GLY A 83 -3.39 -15.21 -14.88
CA GLY A 83 -3.69 -15.46 -16.29
C GLY A 83 -2.96 -14.55 -17.29
N ASP A 84 -2.36 -13.46 -16.84
CA ASP A 84 -1.65 -12.49 -17.71
C ASP A 84 -0.33 -12.05 -17.06
N LYS A 85 0.77 -12.62 -17.54
CA LYS A 85 2.13 -12.35 -17.02
C LYS A 85 2.66 -10.94 -17.33
N GLU A 86 2.00 -10.19 -18.20
CA GLU A 86 2.36 -8.82 -18.56
C GLU A 86 1.64 -7.78 -17.70
N LEU A 87 0.72 -8.25 -16.82
CA LEU A 87 -0.12 -7.38 -16.01
C LEU A 87 0.59 -6.96 -14.73
N PHE A 88 0.63 -5.65 -14.47
CA PHE A 88 1.02 -5.08 -13.19
C PHE A 88 -0.21 -4.71 -12.38
N ALA A 89 -0.09 -4.79 -11.04
CA ALA A 89 -1.15 -4.40 -10.16
C ALA A 89 -0.64 -3.79 -8.85
N ILE A 90 -1.45 -2.95 -8.23
CA ILE A 90 -1.16 -2.28 -6.96
C ILE A 90 -2.12 -2.84 -5.91
N PHE A 91 -1.58 -3.50 -4.87
CA PHE A 91 -2.36 -4.08 -3.79
C PHE A 91 -1.54 -4.25 -2.51
N GLY A 92 -2.18 -4.63 -1.42
CA GLY A 92 -1.57 -4.76 -0.11
C GLY A 92 -0.63 -5.97 0.03
N PHE A 93 0.43 -5.83 0.84
CA PHE A 93 1.43 -6.86 1.08
C PHE A 93 0.85 -8.20 1.56
N SER A 94 -0.19 -8.19 2.39
CA SER A 94 -0.84 -9.41 2.88
C SER A 94 -1.33 -10.34 1.76
N TYR A 95 -1.81 -9.77 0.67
CA TYR A 95 -2.28 -10.53 -0.49
C TYR A 95 -1.11 -11.09 -1.32
N LEU A 96 -0.02 -10.35 -1.43
CA LEU A 96 1.21 -10.85 -2.03
C LEU A 96 1.73 -12.05 -1.25
N ASP A 97 1.83 -11.93 0.07
CA ASP A 97 2.40 -12.99 0.92
C ASP A 97 1.62 -14.29 0.85
N SER A 98 0.30 -14.21 0.76
CA SER A 98 -0.58 -15.37 0.57
C SER A 98 -0.66 -15.93 -0.86
N SER A 99 -0.02 -15.28 -1.84
CA SER A 99 -0.17 -15.62 -3.27
C SER A 99 1.16 -15.58 -4.04
N ARG A 100 2.27 -15.84 -3.37
CA ARG A 100 3.63 -15.84 -3.97
C ARG A 100 3.83 -16.91 -5.04
N ASP A 101 2.94 -17.89 -5.09
CA ASP A 101 2.86 -18.91 -6.14
C ASP A 101 2.30 -18.36 -7.47
N LYS A 102 1.56 -17.25 -7.43
CA LYS A 102 0.85 -16.65 -8.57
C LYS A 102 1.42 -15.32 -9.02
N VAL A 103 1.97 -14.54 -8.10
CA VAL A 103 2.42 -13.17 -8.35
C VAL A 103 3.81 -12.91 -7.75
N GLN A 104 4.54 -12.01 -8.38
CA GLN A 104 5.87 -11.58 -7.94
C GLN A 104 5.84 -10.06 -7.69
N ALA A 105 6.47 -9.63 -6.61
CA ALA A 105 6.62 -8.21 -6.34
C ALA A 105 7.74 -7.59 -7.16
N ALA A 106 7.53 -6.36 -7.60
CA ALA A 106 8.60 -5.53 -8.15
C ALA A 106 9.51 -5.00 -7.03
N LYS A 107 10.80 -4.88 -7.32
CA LYS A 107 11.72 -4.11 -6.48
C LYS A 107 11.42 -2.62 -6.65
N ILE A 108 11.46 -1.88 -5.57
CA ILE A 108 11.32 -0.41 -5.60
C ILE A 108 12.65 0.21 -5.16
N GLU A 109 13.24 1.01 -6.03
CA GLU A 109 14.58 1.61 -5.81
C GLU A 109 15.63 0.55 -5.40
N GLY A 110 15.54 -0.65 -6.01
CA GLY A 110 16.43 -1.78 -5.73
C GLY A 110 16.09 -2.59 -4.46
N SER A 111 15.18 -2.11 -3.62
CA SER A 111 14.75 -2.80 -2.40
C SER A 111 13.72 -3.89 -2.69
N GLU A 112 13.94 -5.08 -2.16
CA GLU A 112 12.97 -6.19 -2.19
C GLU A 112 11.98 -6.08 -1.05
N ILE A 113 10.72 -6.48 -1.34
CA ILE A 113 9.68 -6.51 -0.31
C ILE A 113 9.81 -7.77 0.57
N SER A 114 9.90 -7.55 1.87
CA SER A 114 9.91 -8.58 2.90
C SER A 114 9.27 -8.03 4.18
N LEU A 115 8.98 -8.90 5.14
CA LEU A 115 8.54 -8.45 6.47
C LEU A 115 9.55 -7.49 7.10
N ASP A 116 10.84 -7.82 7.01
CA ASP A 116 11.89 -7.02 7.60
C ASP A 116 12.02 -5.65 6.91
N SER A 117 12.03 -5.61 5.56
CA SER A 117 12.16 -4.35 4.82
C SER A 117 10.92 -3.44 4.97
N ILE A 118 9.74 -4.01 5.22
CA ILE A 118 8.54 -3.24 5.54
C ILE A 118 8.62 -2.69 6.97
N GLN A 119 9.05 -3.52 7.93
CA GLN A 119 9.13 -3.15 9.33
C GLN A 119 10.21 -2.07 9.59
N SER A 120 11.35 -2.16 8.89
CA SER A 120 12.43 -1.15 8.95
C SER A 120 12.17 0.09 8.09
N TYR A 121 11.15 0.06 7.23
CA TYR A 121 10.88 1.08 6.19
C TYR A 121 11.97 1.18 5.12
N ASP A 122 12.79 0.14 4.94
CA ASP A 122 13.75 0.05 3.84
C ASP A 122 13.05 -0.19 2.50
N TYR A 123 11.81 -0.71 2.51
CA TYR A 123 10.96 -0.75 1.33
C TYR A 123 10.27 0.61 1.16
N PRO A 124 10.58 1.40 0.11
CA PRO A 124 10.28 2.84 0.06
C PRO A 124 8.81 3.22 0.08
N ILE A 125 7.92 2.27 -0.24
CA ILE A 125 6.47 2.48 -0.23
C ILE A 125 5.78 1.81 0.97
N ALA A 126 6.55 1.36 1.96
CA ALA A 126 6.02 0.92 3.24
C ALA A 126 5.46 2.11 4.02
N ARG A 127 4.35 1.90 4.71
CA ARG A 127 3.71 2.93 5.53
C ARG A 127 3.04 2.34 6.76
N PRO A 128 2.99 3.09 7.88
CA PRO A 128 2.25 2.66 9.06
C PRO A 128 0.74 2.72 8.81
N LEU A 129 0.01 1.83 9.45
CA LEU A 129 -1.44 1.91 9.59
C LEU A 129 -1.77 2.51 10.96
N PHE A 130 -2.80 3.33 11.01
CA PHE A 130 -3.24 4.00 12.23
C PHE A 130 -4.69 3.64 12.55
N ILE A 131 -4.98 3.47 13.85
CA ILE A 131 -6.33 3.43 14.37
C ILE A 131 -6.58 4.69 15.20
N TYR A 132 -7.73 5.32 15.01
CA TYR A 132 -8.14 6.50 15.74
C TYR A 132 -9.38 6.19 16.56
N PHE A 133 -9.40 6.65 17.82
CA PHE A 133 -10.56 6.56 18.68
C PHE A 133 -10.68 7.82 19.54
N LYS A 134 -11.91 8.21 19.86
CA LYS A 134 -12.17 9.32 20.80
C LYS A 134 -12.11 8.82 22.22
N ARG A 135 -11.26 9.41 23.05
CA ARG A 135 -11.12 9.04 24.47
C ARG A 135 -12.43 9.21 25.25
N GLU A 136 -13.16 10.30 24.96
CA GLU A 136 -14.44 10.61 25.59
C GLU A 136 -15.50 9.53 25.31
N HIS A 137 -15.30 8.71 24.30
CA HIS A 137 -16.20 7.60 23.98
C HIS A 137 -15.90 6.31 24.76
N MET A 138 -14.76 6.22 25.44
CA MET A 138 -14.40 4.99 26.17
C MET A 138 -15.37 4.65 27.30
N ASP A 139 -15.86 5.68 27.99
CA ASP A 139 -16.81 5.52 29.08
C ASP A 139 -18.28 5.49 28.61
N VAL A 140 -18.55 5.88 27.36
CA VAL A 140 -19.89 6.01 26.79
C VAL A 140 -20.25 4.83 25.88
N VAL A 141 -19.28 4.36 25.06
CA VAL A 141 -19.52 3.25 24.13
C VAL A 141 -19.19 1.93 24.82
N PRO A 142 -20.20 1.08 25.08
CA PRO A 142 -19.98 -0.20 25.75
C PRO A 142 -18.95 -1.06 25.01
N GLY A 143 -17.92 -1.51 25.74
CA GLY A 143 -16.89 -2.41 25.22
C GLY A 143 -15.75 -1.75 24.46
N LEU A 144 -15.79 -0.45 24.15
CA LEU A 144 -14.73 0.22 23.38
C LEU A 144 -13.36 0.11 24.08
N GLU A 145 -13.31 0.36 25.39
CA GLU A 145 -12.07 0.22 26.15
C GLU A 145 -11.52 -1.22 26.10
N LYS A 146 -12.39 -2.22 26.29
CA LYS A 146 -12.00 -3.65 26.20
C LYS A 146 -11.51 -4.01 24.80
N PHE A 147 -12.17 -3.51 23.76
CA PHE A 147 -11.75 -3.69 22.37
C PHE A 147 -10.36 -3.11 22.17
N MET A 148 -10.13 -1.86 22.57
CA MET A 148 -8.84 -1.21 22.40
C MET A 148 -7.71 -1.91 23.17
N LYS A 149 -7.96 -2.32 24.44
CA LYS A 149 -7.00 -3.13 25.22
C LYS A 149 -6.65 -4.43 24.51
N SER A 150 -7.66 -5.13 23.98
CA SER A 150 -7.45 -6.38 23.23
C SER A 150 -6.64 -6.12 21.95
N TYR A 151 -7.02 -5.11 21.18
CA TYR A 151 -6.41 -4.77 19.91
C TYR A 151 -4.92 -4.41 20.04
N ILE A 152 -4.56 -3.57 21.01
CA ILE A 152 -3.16 -3.17 21.27
C ILE A 152 -2.37 -4.17 22.12
N SER A 153 -2.93 -5.33 22.43
CA SER A 153 -2.25 -6.36 23.22
C SER A 153 -1.13 -7.04 22.41
N LYS A 154 -0.12 -7.57 23.13
CA LYS A 154 0.91 -8.41 22.49
C LYS A 154 0.32 -9.62 21.76
N LYS A 155 -0.82 -10.13 22.25
CA LYS A 155 -1.52 -11.28 21.66
C LYS A 155 -2.13 -10.92 20.29
N ALA A 156 -2.55 -9.68 20.10
CA ALA A 156 -3.11 -9.20 18.84
C ALA A 156 -2.05 -8.60 17.91
N MET A 157 -1.42 -7.49 18.33
CA MET A 157 -0.50 -6.70 17.49
C MET A 157 0.98 -6.97 17.73
N GLY A 158 1.33 -7.79 18.71
CA GLY A 158 2.74 -8.08 19.01
C GLY A 158 3.43 -8.84 17.87
N PRO A 159 4.76 -9.01 17.91
CA PRO A 159 5.55 -9.67 16.86
C PRO A 159 5.12 -11.11 16.51
N ARG A 160 4.30 -11.75 17.34
CA ARG A 160 3.66 -13.06 17.12
C ARG A 160 2.18 -13.00 17.42
N GLY A 161 1.55 -11.85 17.21
CA GLY A 161 0.13 -11.66 17.44
C GLY A 161 -0.70 -12.21 16.28
N TYR A 162 -1.94 -12.62 16.55
CA TYR A 162 -2.81 -13.23 15.55
C TYR A 162 -3.17 -12.30 14.38
N LEU A 163 -3.00 -10.98 14.51
CA LEU A 163 -3.20 -10.05 13.38
C LEU A 163 -2.12 -10.19 12.30
N MET A 164 -0.96 -10.78 12.64
CA MET A 164 0.06 -11.13 11.64
C MET A 164 -0.47 -12.19 10.68
N ASP A 165 -1.21 -13.17 11.19
CA ASP A 165 -1.83 -14.22 10.37
C ASP A 165 -2.91 -13.66 9.43
N LEU A 166 -3.41 -12.45 9.73
CA LEU A 166 -4.35 -11.69 8.90
C LEU A 166 -3.66 -10.64 8.01
N GLY A 167 -2.32 -10.68 7.93
CA GLY A 167 -1.52 -9.85 7.04
C GLY A 167 -1.04 -8.52 7.62
N LEU A 168 -1.21 -8.29 8.93
CA LEU A 168 -0.59 -7.14 9.58
C LEU A 168 0.92 -7.39 9.73
N VAL A 169 1.75 -6.50 9.19
CA VAL A 169 3.18 -6.48 9.53
C VAL A 169 3.34 -5.86 10.91
N PRO A 170 3.82 -6.60 11.92
CA PRO A 170 3.90 -6.10 13.30
C PRO A 170 4.97 -5.02 13.41
N LEU A 171 4.78 -4.10 14.34
CA LEU A 171 5.82 -3.14 14.73
C LEU A 171 7.00 -3.87 15.39
N ASP A 172 8.19 -3.30 15.29
CA ASP A 172 9.30 -3.75 16.11
C ASP A 172 8.98 -3.59 17.62
N LYS A 173 9.73 -4.32 18.46
CA LYS A 173 9.43 -4.38 19.91
C LYS A 173 9.50 -3.01 20.60
N ALA A 174 10.41 -2.14 20.18
CA ALA A 174 10.58 -0.82 20.79
C ALA A 174 9.42 0.09 20.43
N THR A 175 9.12 0.19 19.15
CA THR A 175 8.00 0.98 18.60
C THR A 175 6.65 0.49 19.13
N PHE A 176 6.45 -0.84 19.22
CA PHE A 176 5.25 -1.41 19.83
C PHE A 176 5.08 -0.97 21.29
N ASN A 177 6.13 -1.08 22.11
CA ASN A 177 6.07 -0.69 23.51
C ASN A 177 5.81 0.81 23.69
N GLU A 178 6.40 1.64 22.83
CA GLU A 178 6.16 3.08 22.85
C GLU A 178 4.72 3.42 22.45
N MET A 179 4.20 2.79 21.39
CA MET A 179 2.81 2.93 20.96
C MET A 179 1.85 2.60 22.12
N VAL A 180 2.04 1.45 22.79
CA VAL A 180 1.20 1.07 23.94
C VAL A 180 1.26 2.11 25.06
N LYS A 181 2.45 2.65 25.39
CA LYS A 181 2.58 3.71 26.39
C LYS A 181 1.83 4.99 26.00
N ARG A 182 1.89 5.38 24.73
CA ARG A 182 1.21 6.59 24.21
C ARG A 182 -0.31 6.49 24.29
N THR A 183 -0.88 5.31 24.14
CA THR A 183 -2.35 5.13 24.21
C THR A 183 -2.90 5.45 25.61
N LYS A 184 -2.09 5.33 26.66
CA LYS A 184 -2.49 5.46 28.08
C LYS A 184 -3.72 4.61 28.45
N ILE A 185 -3.95 3.52 27.71
CA ILE A 185 -4.97 2.53 28.02
C ILE A 185 -4.32 1.54 29.01
N LYS A 186 -4.88 1.43 30.21
CA LYS A 186 -4.40 0.55 31.29
C LYS A 186 -5.13 -0.78 31.27
#